data_1a261fd66eda20a118bd43f517148794
#
_entry.id   1a261fd66eda20a118bd43f517148794
#
_cell.length_a   1.000
_cell.length_b   1.000
_cell.length_c   1.000
_cell.angle_alpha   90.00
_cell.angle_beta   90.00
_cell.angle_gamma   90.00
#
_symmetry.space_group_name_H-M   'P 1'
#
loop_
_entity.id
_entity.type
_entity.pdbx_description
1 polymer ?
#
loop_
_entity_poly.entity_id
_entity_poly.type
_entity_poly.pdbx_seq_one_letter_code
_entity_poly.pdbx_strand_id
1 'polypeptide(L)'
;MNDEPVFREARRELAGLTAGLEKRVLAWLAARMPAWVCPDHLTGLGLAAMLLGGAAYAGSGRHPSLLWAVNLALALNWFGDSLDGTLARHRGRLRPRYGFYVDHVSDVFGALFLVGGLALSGHMAGGVAWGLLVAYLVFSVNLYLTTHTLGSFKMSFGPVGGTELRLILAAANLAVLEWPTVSLFDGTVRLFDLFGLLGTVGLSGTLLKSVADTTRELHRLESRPTGS
;
A
#
# COMPACT_ATOMS: atom_id res chain seq x y z
N MET A 1 -23.83 17.06 27.68
CA MET A 1 -23.93 15.73 27.02
C MET A 1 -22.91 15.78 25.89
N ASN A 2 -21.75 15.13 26.09
CA ASN A 2 -20.65 15.19 25.13
C ASN A 2 -20.95 14.22 23.99
N ASP A 3 -21.41 14.74 22.86
CA ASP A 3 -21.38 13.98 21.60
C ASP A 3 -19.92 13.87 21.13
N GLU A 4 -19.17 12.91 21.68
CA GLU A 4 -17.93 12.50 21.05
C GLU A 4 -18.29 11.93 19.67
N PRO A 5 -17.66 12.40 18.59
CA PRO A 5 -17.89 11.86 17.27
C PRO A 5 -17.52 10.38 17.30
N VAL A 6 -18.52 9.51 17.15
CA VAL A 6 -18.32 8.07 17.07
C VAL A 6 -17.48 7.79 15.84
N PHE A 7 -16.20 7.45 16.02
CA PHE A 7 -15.33 6.99 14.96
C PHE A 7 -15.94 5.74 14.34
N ARG A 8 -16.59 5.89 13.19
CA ARG A 8 -17.10 4.74 12.43
C ARG A 8 -15.93 4.10 11.71
N GLU A 9 -15.61 2.87 12.11
CA GLU A 9 -14.63 2.04 11.41
C GLU A 9 -15.03 1.98 9.93
N ALA A 10 -14.17 2.54 9.08
CA ALA A 10 -14.39 2.54 7.64
C ALA A 10 -14.39 1.08 7.15
N ARG A 11 -15.49 0.64 6.55
CA ARG A 11 -15.61 -0.71 5.99
C ARG A 11 -14.57 -0.87 4.89
N ARG A 12 -13.52 -1.63 5.17
CA ARG A 12 -12.52 -2.06 4.18
C ARG A 12 -13.21 -3.09 3.28
N GLU A 13 -13.73 -2.66 2.14
CA GLU A 13 -14.16 -3.59 1.09
C GLU A 13 -12.88 -4.08 0.39
N LEU A 14 -12.46 -5.30 0.76
CA LEU A 14 -11.38 -6.00 0.08
C LEU A 14 -11.89 -6.39 -1.33
N ALA A 15 -11.63 -5.54 -2.30
CA ALA A 15 -12.02 -5.74 -3.69
C ALA A 15 -10.95 -6.47 -4.54
N GLY A 16 -9.89 -7.02 -3.91
CA GLY A 16 -8.82 -7.73 -4.61
C GLY A 16 -9.27 -9.10 -5.12
N LEU A 17 -8.68 -9.53 -6.23
CA LEU A 17 -8.92 -10.86 -6.82
C LEU A 17 -8.57 -12.00 -5.84
N THR A 18 -7.60 -11.79 -4.96
CA THR A 18 -7.11 -12.75 -3.96
C THR A 18 -7.85 -12.69 -2.63
N ALA A 19 -8.73 -11.69 -2.41
CA ALA A 19 -9.33 -11.34 -1.12
C ALA A 19 -10.00 -12.52 -0.40
N GLY A 20 -10.68 -13.41 -1.12
CA GLY A 20 -11.37 -14.55 -0.53
C GLY A 20 -10.41 -15.61 0.03
N LEU A 21 -9.33 -15.91 -0.69
CA LEU A 21 -8.29 -16.85 -0.27
C LEU A 21 -7.46 -16.25 0.87
N GLU A 22 -7.04 -15.01 0.70
CA GLU A 22 -6.27 -14.25 1.68
C GLU A 22 -6.98 -14.23 3.05
N LYS A 23 -8.27 -13.90 3.08
CA LYS A 23 -9.07 -13.90 4.30
C LYS A 23 -9.06 -15.25 5.03
N ARG A 24 -9.14 -16.36 4.29
CA ARG A 24 -9.09 -17.71 4.88
C ARG A 24 -7.72 -18.02 5.46
N VAL A 25 -6.66 -17.71 4.72
CA VAL A 25 -5.27 -17.92 5.15
C VAL A 25 -4.95 -17.10 6.39
N LEU A 26 -5.32 -15.82 6.40
CA LEU A 26 -5.09 -14.91 7.53
C LEU A 26 -5.88 -15.35 8.77
N ALA A 27 -7.12 -15.78 8.63
CA ALA A 27 -7.91 -16.32 9.75
C ALA A 27 -7.26 -17.59 10.33
N TRP A 28 -6.76 -18.49 9.47
CA TRP A 28 -6.07 -19.70 9.87
C TRP A 28 -4.75 -19.39 10.60
N LEU A 29 -3.97 -18.41 10.11
CA LEU A 29 -2.74 -17.93 10.74
C LEU A 29 -3.04 -17.29 12.11
N ALA A 30 -4.03 -16.38 12.18
CA ALA A 30 -4.40 -15.69 13.42
C ALA A 30 -4.77 -16.65 14.55
N ALA A 31 -5.49 -17.72 14.22
CA ALA A 31 -5.87 -18.77 15.19
C ALA A 31 -4.68 -19.57 15.75
N ARG A 32 -3.54 -19.59 15.03
CA ARG A 32 -2.33 -20.33 15.40
C ARG A 32 -1.22 -19.46 15.97
N MET A 33 -1.40 -18.13 15.96
CA MET A 33 -0.38 -17.22 16.48
C MET A 33 -0.15 -17.40 17.97
N PRO A 34 1.11 -17.54 18.42
CA PRO A 34 1.47 -17.64 19.82
C PRO A 34 0.88 -16.48 20.65
N ALA A 35 0.54 -16.73 21.91
CA ALA A 35 -0.12 -15.75 22.78
C ALA A 35 0.74 -14.49 23.02
N TRP A 36 2.06 -14.61 22.98
CA TRP A 36 2.99 -13.49 23.18
C TRP A 36 3.12 -12.55 21.99
N VAL A 37 2.74 -13.01 20.77
CA VAL A 37 2.75 -12.15 19.58
C VAL A 37 1.55 -11.21 19.65
N CYS A 38 1.76 -9.91 19.61
CA CYS A 38 0.70 -8.91 19.55
C CYS A 38 0.64 -8.26 18.15
N PRO A 39 -0.47 -7.60 17.78
CA PRO A 39 -0.61 -6.89 16.50
C PRO A 39 0.54 -5.93 16.23
N ASP A 40 0.98 -5.17 17.24
CA ASP A 40 2.07 -4.19 17.10
C ASP A 40 3.42 -4.84 16.70
N HIS A 41 3.67 -6.08 17.13
CA HIS A 41 4.85 -6.84 16.68
C HIS A 41 4.77 -7.15 15.18
N LEU A 42 3.57 -7.43 14.67
CA LEU A 42 3.35 -7.73 13.26
C LEU A 42 3.47 -6.48 12.39
N THR A 43 2.91 -5.36 12.83
CA THR A 43 3.08 -4.06 12.16
C THR A 43 4.56 -3.66 12.13
N GLY A 44 5.26 -3.80 13.26
CA GLY A 44 6.70 -3.56 13.35
C GLY A 44 7.54 -4.46 12.43
N LEU A 45 7.17 -5.75 12.32
CA LEU A 45 7.79 -6.68 11.39
C LEU A 45 7.58 -6.24 9.94
N GLY A 46 6.35 -5.86 9.58
CA GLY A 46 6.01 -5.37 8.25
C GLY A 46 6.82 -4.14 7.85
N LEU A 47 6.93 -3.15 8.76
CA LEU A 47 7.72 -1.94 8.52
C LEU A 47 9.23 -2.23 8.42
N ALA A 48 9.77 -3.07 9.31
CA ALA A 48 11.16 -3.48 9.26
C ALA A 48 11.49 -4.24 7.96
N ALA A 49 10.57 -5.08 7.49
CA ALA A 49 10.70 -5.76 6.21
C ALA A 49 10.78 -4.76 5.04
N MET A 50 9.97 -3.70 5.04
CA MET A 50 10.03 -2.66 3.99
C MET A 50 11.35 -1.89 4.02
N LEU A 51 11.88 -1.57 5.21
CA LEU A 51 13.20 -0.95 5.34
C LEU A 51 14.32 -1.85 4.77
N LEU A 52 14.31 -3.14 5.15
CA LEU A 52 15.29 -4.12 4.65
C LEU A 52 15.13 -4.36 3.15
N GLY A 53 13.90 -4.39 2.63
CA GLY A 53 13.59 -4.49 1.21
C GLY A 53 14.11 -3.29 0.43
N GLY A 54 13.96 -2.07 0.95
CA GLY A 54 14.54 -0.86 0.37
C GLY A 54 16.07 -0.89 0.35
N ALA A 55 16.70 -1.32 1.45
CA ALA A 55 18.16 -1.50 1.49
C ALA A 55 18.63 -2.57 0.50
N ALA A 56 17.91 -3.67 0.36
CA ALA A 56 18.18 -4.71 -0.63
C ALA A 56 18.04 -4.18 -2.08
N TYR A 57 17.01 -3.37 -2.35
CA TYR A 57 16.91 -2.68 -3.65
C TYR A 57 18.11 -1.80 -3.91
N ALA A 58 18.50 -0.93 -2.97
CA ALA A 58 19.64 -0.03 -3.15
C ALA A 58 20.93 -0.79 -3.47
N GLY A 59 21.12 -1.99 -2.91
CA GLY A 59 22.26 -2.87 -3.18
C GLY A 59 22.16 -3.68 -4.48
N SER A 60 20.94 -3.86 -5.01
CA SER A 60 20.66 -4.82 -6.09
C SER A 60 21.29 -4.45 -7.44
N GLY A 61 21.61 -3.18 -7.67
CA GLY A 61 22.34 -2.76 -8.85
C GLY A 61 23.77 -3.31 -8.93
N ARG A 62 24.40 -3.61 -7.76
CA ARG A 62 25.69 -4.28 -7.68
C ARG A 62 25.58 -5.79 -7.52
N HIS A 63 24.57 -6.24 -6.81
CA HIS A 63 24.31 -7.64 -6.47
C HIS A 63 22.86 -8.00 -6.83
N PRO A 64 22.57 -8.40 -8.09
CA PRO A 64 21.20 -8.67 -8.55
C PRO A 64 20.47 -9.72 -7.71
N SER A 65 21.19 -10.67 -7.09
CA SER A 65 20.61 -11.65 -6.16
C SER A 65 19.85 -11.04 -4.97
N LEU A 66 20.11 -9.77 -4.61
CA LEU A 66 19.38 -9.06 -3.57
C LEU A 66 17.89 -8.83 -3.93
N LEU A 67 17.50 -8.96 -5.21
CA LEU A 67 16.09 -8.94 -5.61
C LEU A 67 15.30 -10.10 -4.97
N TRP A 68 15.94 -11.24 -4.67
CA TRP A 68 15.32 -12.30 -3.87
C TRP A 68 15.06 -11.88 -2.43
N ALA A 69 15.97 -11.10 -1.84
CA ALA A 69 15.77 -10.53 -0.50
C ALA A 69 14.64 -9.49 -0.50
N VAL A 70 14.47 -8.72 -1.59
CA VAL A 70 13.31 -7.84 -1.75
C VAL A 70 12.03 -8.65 -1.78
N ASN A 71 11.97 -9.74 -2.53
CA ASN A 71 10.77 -10.60 -2.60
C ASN A 71 10.44 -11.22 -1.24
N LEU A 72 11.45 -11.64 -0.48
CA LEU A 72 11.25 -12.10 0.90
C LEU A 72 10.71 -10.95 1.79
N ALA A 73 11.24 -9.75 1.65
CA ALA A 73 10.77 -8.58 2.39
C ALA A 73 9.31 -8.24 2.06
N LEU A 74 8.89 -8.32 0.79
CA LEU A 74 7.49 -8.15 0.38
C LEU A 74 6.57 -9.20 1.01
N ALA A 75 7.01 -10.47 1.07
CA ALA A 75 6.26 -11.54 1.71
C ALA A 75 6.14 -11.33 3.23
N LEU A 76 7.21 -10.92 3.90
CA LEU A 76 7.21 -10.59 5.34
C LEU A 76 6.35 -9.36 5.64
N ASN A 77 6.39 -8.33 4.78
CA ASN A 77 5.52 -7.18 4.91
C ASN A 77 4.05 -7.59 4.74
N TRP A 78 3.70 -8.39 3.73
CA TRP A 78 2.35 -8.92 3.60
C TRP A 78 1.90 -9.67 4.85
N PHE A 79 2.76 -10.55 5.38
CA PHE A 79 2.46 -11.31 6.59
C PHE A 79 2.21 -10.40 7.79
N GLY A 80 3.07 -9.39 8.02
CA GLY A 80 2.93 -8.45 9.13
C GLY A 80 1.69 -7.58 9.01
N ASP A 81 1.57 -6.87 7.92
CA ASP A 81 0.54 -5.87 7.62
C ASP A 81 -0.89 -6.48 7.48
N SER A 82 -1.02 -7.63 6.79
CA SER A 82 -2.35 -8.24 6.62
C SER A 82 -2.81 -9.01 7.87
N LEU A 83 -1.87 -9.52 8.66
CA LEU A 83 -2.19 -10.36 9.82
C LEU A 83 -2.45 -9.55 11.10
N ASP A 84 -1.88 -8.35 11.28
CA ASP A 84 -2.01 -7.56 12.51
C ASP A 84 -3.46 -7.21 12.83
N GLY A 85 -4.20 -6.63 11.89
CA GLY A 85 -5.61 -6.32 12.03
C GLY A 85 -6.49 -7.58 12.15
N THR A 86 -6.11 -8.68 11.49
CA THR A 86 -6.83 -9.95 11.61
C THR A 86 -6.62 -10.58 12.99
N LEU A 87 -5.40 -10.52 13.53
CA LEU A 87 -5.08 -10.97 14.87
C LEU A 87 -5.78 -10.12 15.94
N ALA A 88 -5.81 -8.78 15.76
CA ALA A 88 -6.53 -7.88 16.66
C ALA A 88 -8.04 -8.21 16.74
N ARG A 89 -8.68 -8.47 15.59
CA ARG A 89 -10.09 -8.92 15.51
C ARG A 89 -10.27 -10.29 16.18
N HIS A 90 -9.42 -11.25 15.86
CA HIS A 90 -9.51 -12.62 16.40
C HIS A 90 -9.40 -12.66 17.92
N ARG A 91 -8.62 -11.75 18.51
CA ARG A 91 -8.42 -11.66 19.97
C ARG A 91 -9.36 -10.68 20.68
N GLY A 92 -10.30 -10.03 19.97
CA GLY A 92 -11.19 -9.03 20.55
C GLY A 92 -10.48 -7.79 21.10
N ARG A 93 -9.29 -7.46 20.55
CA ARG A 93 -8.44 -6.34 21.01
C ARG A 93 -8.28 -5.27 19.93
N LEU A 94 -9.39 -4.92 19.28
CA LEU A 94 -9.40 -3.86 18.28
C LEU A 94 -9.11 -2.49 18.92
N ARG A 95 -8.24 -1.72 18.28
CA ARG A 95 -7.91 -0.33 18.61
C ARG A 95 -8.09 0.52 17.34
N PRO A 96 -9.34 0.84 16.93
CA PRO A 96 -9.62 1.36 15.58
C PRO A 96 -8.83 2.63 15.23
N ARG A 97 -8.82 3.64 16.12
CA ARG A 97 -8.09 4.90 15.88
C ARG A 97 -6.57 4.69 15.81
N TYR A 98 -6.04 3.93 16.77
CA TYR A 98 -4.60 3.62 16.83
C TYR A 98 -4.17 2.78 15.63
N GLY A 99 -4.91 1.70 15.34
CA GLY A 99 -4.61 0.82 14.21
C GLY A 99 -4.63 1.58 12.88
N PHE A 100 -5.68 2.38 12.64
CA PHE A 100 -5.76 3.23 11.45
C PHE A 100 -4.53 4.14 11.29
N TYR A 101 -4.15 4.85 12.37
CA TYR A 101 -3.00 5.76 12.31
C TYR A 101 -1.69 5.03 12.03
N VAL A 102 -1.40 3.96 12.79
CA VAL A 102 -0.13 3.22 12.67
C VAL A 102 -0.02 2.51 11.33
N ASP A 103 -1.08 1.89 10.83
CA ASP A 103 -1.17 1.23 9.52
C ASP A 103 -0.77 2.22 8.40
N HIS A 104 -1.44 3.37 8.34
CA HIS A 104 -1.22 4.34 7.26
C HIS A 104 0.13 5.06 7.34
N VAL A 105 0.63 5.31 8.54
CA VAL A 105 1.99 5.87 8.72
C VAL A 105 3.04 4.84 8.31
N SER A 106 2.84 3.58 8.66
CA SER A 106 3.73 2.49 8.24
C SER A 106 3.75 2.29 6.72
N ASP A 107 2.60 2.43 6.06
CA ASP A 107 2.50 2.38 4.60
C ASP A 107 3.30 3.50 3.92
N VAL A 108 3.20 4.73 4.45
CA VAL A 108 3.96 5.89 3.93
C VAL A 108 5.46 5.65 4.06
N PHE A 109 5.94 5.24 5.24
CA PHE A 109 7.36 4.93 5.44
C PHE A 109 7.80 3.72 4.62
N GLY A 110 6.97 2.69 4.53
CA GLY A 110 7.22 1.51 3.71
C GLY A 110 7.42 1.86 2.24
N ALA A 111 6.54 2.70 1.68
CA ALA A 111 6.68 3.18 0.31
C ALA A 111 7.95 4.02 0.12
N LEU A 112 8.27 4.92 1.08
CA LEU A 112 9.49 5.72 1.05
C LEU A 112 10.75 4.83 1.03
N PHE A 113 10.81 3.81 1.88
CA PHE A 113 11.96 2.90 1.94
C PHE A 113 12.08 2.09 0.65
N LEU A 114 10.99 1.51 0.18
CA LEU A 114 11.01 0.61 -0.98
C LEU A 114 11.31 1.37 -2.27
N VAL A 115 10.58 2.44 -2.56
CA VAL A 115 10.75 3.25 -3.77
C VAL A 115 12.06 4.04 -3.71
N GLY A 116 12.45 4.55 -2.53
CA GLY A 116 13.75 5.19 -2.31
C GLY A 116 14.91 4.23 -2.59
N GLY A 117 14.84 2.99 -2.13
CA GLY A 117 15.81 1.94 -2.44
C GLY A 117 15.86 1.62 -3.93
N LEU A 118 14.69 1.54 -4.57
CA LEU A 118 14.59 1.31 -6.02
C LEU A 118 15.20 2.48 -6.82
N ALA A 119 15.01 3.72 -6.38
CA ALA A 119 15.66 4.90 -6.98
C ALA A 119 17.19 4.82 -6.95
N LEU A 120 17.75 4.21 -5.90
CA LEU A 120 19.20 4.05 -5.72
C LEU A 120 19.75 2.80 -6.41
N SER A 121 18.90 1.86 -6.82
CA SER A 121 19.32 0.57 -7.39
C SER A 121 19.91 0.64 -8.79
N GLY A 122 19.56 1.69 -9.55
CA GLY A 122 19.86 1.78 -10.99
C GLY A 122 18.88 1.01 -11.88
N HIS A 123 17.96 0.20 -11.32
CA HIS A 123 16.91 -0.48 -12.10
C HIS A 123 15.81 0.47 -12.56
N MET A 124 15.61 1.59 -11.87
CA MET A 124 14.65 2.65 -12.21
C MET A 124 15.37 4.00 -12.29
N ALA A 125 14.98 4.86 -13.21
CA ALA A 125 15.46 6.22 -13.26
C ALA A 125 14.97 6.99 -12.03
N GLY A 126 15.87 7.75 -11.37
CA GLY A 126 15.52 8.47 -10.14
C GLY A 126 14.30 9.40 -10.30
N GLY A 127 14.19 10.09 -11.45
CA GLY A 127 13.03 10.94 -11.74
C GLY A 127 11.71 10.17 -11.80
N VAL A 128 11.71 8.95 -12.35
CA VAL A 128 10.53 8.07 -12.41
C VAL A 128 10.17 7.59 -10.99
N ALA A 129 11.16 7.15 -10.22
CA ALA A 129 10.94 6.69 -8.85
C ALA A 129 10.37 7.80 -7.94
N TRP A 130 10.96 9.00 -8.00
CA TRP A 130 10.44 10.15 -7.24
C TRP A 130 9.05 10.58 -7.71
N GLY A 131 8.79 10.57 -9.01
CA GLY A 131 7.46 10.85 -9.56
C GLY A 131 6.41 9.86 -9.05
N LEU A 132 6.72 8.57 -9.04
CA LEU A 132 5.86 7.52 -8.51
C LEU A 132 5.61 7.71 -7.00
N LEU A 133 6.66 7.98 -6.23
CA LEU A 133 6.54 8.21 -4.78
C LEU A 133 5.67 9.43 -4.47
N VAL A 134 5.89 10.55 -5.16
CA VAL A 134 5.08 11.77 -4.98
C VAL A 134 3.62 11.49 -5.34
N ALA A 135 3.34 10.82 -6.45
CA ALA A 135 1.98 10.46 -6.83
C ALA A 135 1.30 9.57 -5.76
N TYR A 136 2.04 8.59 -5.22
CA TYR A 136 1.55 7.75 -4.12
C TYR A 136 1.26 8.55 -2.85
N LEU A 137 2.17 9.44 -2.42
CA LEU A 137 1.99 10.25 -1.21
C LEU A 137 0.81 11.22 -1.33
N VAL A 138 0.67 11.91 -2.46
CA VAL A 138 -0.46 12.81 -2.70
C VAL A 138 -1.78 12.03 -2.74
N PHE A 139 -1.78 10.85 -3.37
CA PHE A 139 -2.94 9.97 -3.35
C PHE A 139 -3.30 9.53 -1.92
N SER A 140 -2.31 9.15 -1.10
CA SER A 140 -2.52 8.77 0.30
C SER A 140 -3.10 9.91 1.13
N VAL A 141 -2.60 11.13 0.95
CA VAL A 141 -3.16 12.34 1.61
C VAL A 141 -4.62 12.53 1.22
N ASN A 142 -4.96 12.45 -0.08
CA ASN A 142 -6.35 12.55 -0.53
C ASN A 142 -7.23 11.48 0.09
N LEU A 143 -6.75 10.24 0.16
CA LEU A 143 -7.47 9.12 0.75
C LEU A 143 -7.79 9.37 2.23
N TYR A 144 -6.81 9.85 3.00
CA TYR A 144 -6.98 10.14 4.43
C TYR A 144 -7.96 11.31 4.66
N LEU A 145 -7.86 12.36 3.85
CA LEU A 145 -8.79 13.49 3.91
C LEU A 145 -10.22 13.06 3.54
N THR A 146 -10.38 12.29 2.48
CA THR A 146 -11.70 11.76 2.07
C THR A 146 -12.32 10.88 3.16
N THR A 147 -11.52 10.02 3.79
CA THR A 147 -11.96 9.19 4.89
C THR A 147 -12.40 10.03 6.09
N HIS A 148 -11.65 11.07 6.42
CA HIS A 148 -11.98 11.97 7.53
C HIS A 148 -13.24 12.78 7.27
N THR A 149 -13.41 13.31 6.06
CA THR A 149 -14.52 14.22 5.72
C THR A 149 -15.83 13.51 5.42
N LEU A 150 -15.80 12.37 4.74
CA LEU A 150 -17.02 11.61 4.40
C LEU A 150 -17.37 10.51 5.41
N GLY A 151 -16.48 10.21 6.38
CA GLY A 151 -16.68 9.14 7.36
C GLY A 151 -16.78 7.74 6.74
N SER A 152 -16.42 7.59 5.45
CA SER A 152 -16.45 6.33 4.72
C SER A 152 -15.15 6.11 3.96
N PHE A 153 -14.52 4.97 4.20
CA PHE A 153 -13.31 4.56 3.52
C PHE A 153 -13.69 3.78 2.25
N LYS A 154 -13.78 4.49 1.12
CA LYS A 154 -13.93 3.86 -0.19
C LYS A 154 -12.58 3.86 -0.89
N MET A 155 -11.75 2.88 -0.59
CA MET A 155 -10.56 2.62 -1.38
C MET A 155 -10.93 1.68 -2.52
N SER A 156 -11.14 2.22 -3.70
CA SER A 156 -11.32 1.43 -4.92
C SER A 156 -10.23 1.78 -5.91
N PHE A 157 -9.14 1.03 -5.86
CA PHE A 157 -8.18 0.94 -6.97
C PHE A 157 -8.66 -0.04 -8.06
N GLY A 158 -9.98 -0.28 -8.15
CA GLY A 158 -10.48 -1.37 -8.95
C GLY A 158 -10.13 -2.74 -8.34
N PRO A 159 -9.78 -3.76 -9.14
CA PRO A 159 -9.49 -5.12 -8.65
C PRO A 159 -8.09 -5.29 -8.04
N VAL A 160 -7.25 -4.25 -7.99
CA VAL A 160 -5.86 -4.32 -7.51
C VAL A 160 -5.80 -3.80 -6.08
N GLY A 161 -5.51 -4.68 -5.14
CA GLY A 161 -5.25 -4.37 -3.74
C GLY A 161 -3.75 -4.40 -3.40
N GLY A 162 -3.43 -4.25 -2.11
CA GLY A 162 -2.04 -4.28 -1.63
C GLY A 162 -1.34 -5.61 -1.89
N THR A 163 -2.06 -6.71 -1.83
CA THR A 163 -1.52 -8.06 -2.09
C THR A 163 -1.19 -8.24 -3.56
N GLU A 164 -2.08 -7.84 -4.47
CA GLU A 164 -1.84 -7.89 -5.90
C GLU A 164 -0.65 -7.02 -6.31
N LEU A 165 -0.53 -5.82 -5.72
CA LEU A 165 0.60 -4.93 -5.98
C LEU A 165 1.95 -5.57 -5.56
N ARG A 166 1.99 -6.22 -4.38
CA ARG A 166 3.18 -6.94 -3.92
C ARG A 166 3.54 -8.11 -4.85
N LEU A 167 2.54 -8.85 -5.34
CA LEU A 167 2.75 -9.94 -6.30
C LEU A 167 3.26 -9.44 -7.64
N ILE A 168 2.70 -8.34 -8.17
CA ILE A 168 3.18 -7.70 -9.40
C ILE A 168 4.63 -7.25 -9.23
N LEU A 169 4.96 -6.63 -8.10
CA LEU A 169 6.32 -6.17 -7.83
C LEU A 169 7.30 -7.34 -7.67
N ALA A 170 6.88 -8.43 -7.01
CA ALA A 170 7.69 -9.63 -6.89
C ALA A 170 7.95 -10.28 -8.24
N ALA A 171 6.94 -10.35 -9.10
CA ALA A 171 7.10 -10.85 -10.48
C ALA A 171 8.01 -9.93 -11.31
N ALA A 172 7.89 -8.60 -11.16
CA ALA A 172 8.76 -7.64 -11.83
C ALA A 172 10.22 -7.79 -11.38
N ASN A 173 10.47 -8.04 -10.08
CA ASN A 173 11.81 -8.33 -9.58
C ASN A 173 12.42 -9.57 -10.25
N LEU A 174 11.66 -10.62 -10.43
CA LEU A 174 12.12 -11.83 -11.14
C LEU A 174 12.34 -11.56 -12.62
N ALA A 175 11.44 -10.80 -13.24
CA ALA A 175 11.57 -10.45 -14.66
C ALA A 175 12.83 -9.60 -14.93
N VAL A 176 13.18 -8.68 -14.03
CA VAL A 176 14.39 -7.84 -14.16
C VAL A 176 15.70 -8.66 -14.08
N LEU A 177 15.71 -9.80 -13.40
CA LEU A 177 16.89 -10.68 -13.37
C LEU A 177 17.23 -11.22 -14.77
N GLU A 178 16.21 -11.47 -15.61
CA GLU A 178 16.38 -12.00 -16.97
C GLU A 178 16.29 -10.88 -18.03
N TRP A 179 15.41 -9.92 -17.83
CA TRP A 179 15.09 -8.85 -18.77
C TRP A 179 15.11 -7.47 -18.10
N PRO A 180 16.30 -6.91 -17.81
CA PRO A 180 16.39 -5.60 -17.14
C PRO A 180 15.86 -4.45 -17.99
N THR A 181 15.85 -4.63 -19.31
CA THR A 181 15.37 -3.65 -20.28
C THR A 181 14.43 -4.30 -21.30
N VAL A 182 13.50 -3.50 -21.83
CA VAL A 182 12.58 -3.89 -22.91
C VAL A 182 12.79 -2.97 -24.11
N SER A 183 12.77 -3.53 -25.31
CA SER A 183 12.78 -2.75 -26.54
C SER A 183 11.37 -2.19 -26.79
N LEU A 184 11.27 -0.87 -26.87
CA LEU A 184 10.01 -0.17 -27.16
C LEU A 184 10.28 0.80 -28.32
N PHE A 185 9.60 0.61 -29.44
CA PHE A 185 9.85 1.33 -30.69
C PHE A 185 11.32 1.24 -31.08
N ASP A 186 12.01 2.36 -31.33
CA ASP A 186 13.43 2.42 -31.71
C ASP A 186 14.40 2.57 -30.52
N GLY A 187 13.91 2.37 -29.27
CA GLY A 187 14.71 2.54 -28.04
C GLY A 187 14.61 1.39 -27.06
N THR A 188 15.53 1.40 -26.10
CA THR A 188 15.52 0.49 -24.94
C THR A 188 15.13 1.25 -23.68
N VAL A 189 14.16 0.73 -22.94
CA VAL A 189 13.65 1.31 -21.68
C VAL A 189 13.84 0.30 -20.56
N ARG A 190 14.22 0.74 -19.37
CA ARG A 190 14.26 -0.12 -18.19
C ARG A 190 12.88 -0.64 -17.86
N LEU A 191 12.78 -1.90 -17.51
CA LEU A 191 11.49 -2.52 -17.17
C LEU A 191 10.79 -1.79 -16.02
N PHE A 192 11.52 -1.42 -14.98
CA PHE A 192 10.97 -0.67 -13.86
C PHE A 192 10.58 0.78 -14.20
N ASP A 193 11.20 1.42 -15.19
CA ASP A 193 10.75 2.74 -15.65
C ASP A 193 9.35 2.65 -16.26
N LEU A 194 9.09 1.60 -17.04
CA LEU A 194 7.76 1.35 -17.60
C LEU A 194 6.70 1.14 -16.51
N PHE A 195 6.98 0.29 -15.53
CA PHE A 195 6.07 0.07 -14.39
C PHE A 195 5.88 1.33 -13.55
N GLY A 196 6.94 2.11 -13.32
CA GLY A 196 6.88 3.36 -12.57
C GLY A 196 6.04 4.43 -13.27
N LEU A 197 6.19 4.57 -14.58
CA LEU A 197 5.38 5.50 -15.38
C LEU A 197 3.91 5.08 -15.40
N LEU A 198 3.63 3.80 -15.66
CA LEU A 198 2.26 3.27 -15.64
C LEU A 198 1.61 3.44 -14.25
N GLY A 199 2.36 3.16 -13.19
CA GLY A 199 1.92 3.37 -11.81
C GLY A 199 1.62 4.84 -11.51
N THR A 200 2.49 5.76 -11.94
CA THR A 200 2.31 7.20 -11.76
C THR A 200 1.07 7.70 -12.48
N VAL A 201 0.87 7.29 -13.74
CA VAL A 201 -0.32 7.66 -14.53
C VAL A 201 -1.59 7.09 -13.90
N GLY A 202 -1.57 5.82 -13.50
CA GLY A 202 -2.71 5.16 -12.85
C GLY A 202 -3.11 5.81 -11.52
N LEU A 203 -2.11 6.09 -10.66
CA LEU A 203 -2.33 6.79 -9.39
C LEU A 203 -2.87 8.22 -9.62
N SER A 204 -2.28 8.97 -10.55
CA SER A 204 -2.72 10.32 -10.87
C SER A 204 -4.14 10.36 -11.42
N GLY A 205 -4.49 9.44 -12.32
CA GLY A 205 -5.84 9.32 -12.86
C GLY A 205 -6.87 8.98 -11.78
N THR A 206 -6.53 8.03 -10.88
CA THR A 206 -7.38 7.66 -9.74
C THR A 206 -7.52 8.82 -8.75
N LEU A 207 -6.43 9.54 -8.47
CA LEU A 207 -6.44 10.74 -7.63
C LEU A 207 -7.39 11.81 -8.18
N LEU A 208 -7.25 12.16 -9.45
CA LEU A 208 -8.10 13.18 -10.09
C LEU A 208 -9.58 12.81 -10.03
N LYS A 209 -9.90 11.55 -10.30
CA LYS A 209 -11.27 11.04 -10.17
C LYS A 209 -11.75 11.12 -8.72
N SER A 210 -10.96 10.66 -7.75
CA SER A 210 -11.30 10.69 -6.32
C SER A 210 -11.54 12.13 -5.83
N VAL A 211 -10.68 13.08 -6.20
CA VAL A 211 -10.84 14.50 -5.85
C VAL A 211 -12.14 15.05 -6.43
N ALA A 212 -12.43 14.79 -7.71
CA ALA A 212 -13.65 15.26 -8.35
C ALA A 212 -14.91 14.69 -7.69
N ASP A 213 -14.93 13.37 -7.41
CA ASP A 213 -16.07 12.70 -6.80
C ASP A 213 -16.30 13.15 -5.36
N THR A 214 -15.23 13.25 -4.55
CA THR A 214 -15.28 13.72 -3.17
C THR A 214 -15.76 15.18 -3.08
N THR A 215 -15.21 16.06 -3.93
CA THR A 215 -15.60 17.48 -3.96
C THR A 215 -17.07 17.65 -4.34
N ARG A 216 -17.57 16.90 -5.32
CA ARG A 216 -18.99 16.93 -5.71
C ARG A 216 -19.89 16.44 -4.57
N GLU A 217 -19.50 15.36 -3.91
CA GLU A 217 -20.30 14.80 -2.82
C GLU A 217 -20.36 15.74 -1.61
N LEU A 218 -19.23 16.32 -1.20
CA LEU A 218 -19.19 17.31 -0.12
C LEU A 218 -20.03 18.54 -0.46
N HIS A 219 -19.90 19.08 -1.68
CA HIS A 219 -20.73 20.20 -2.14
C HIS A 219 -22.21 19.87 -2.08
N ARG A 220 -22.61 18.64 -2.50
CA ARG A 220 -24.01 18.20 -2.45
C ARG A 220 -24.52 18.09 -1.01
N LEU A 221 -23.68 17.61 -0.09
CA LEU A 221 -24.05 17.44 1.32
C LEU A 221 -24.26 18.80 2.02
N GLU A 222 -23.37 19.76 1.74
CA GLU A 222 -23.40 21.07 2.39
C GLU A 222 -24.36 22.08 1.72
N SER A 223 -24.70 21.88 0.44
CA SER A 223 -25.66 22.71 -0.29
C SER A 223 -27.11 22.38 -0.01
N ARG A 224 -27.42 21.31 0.75
CA ARG A 224 -28.78 21.04 1.19
C ARG A 224 -29.14 22.01 2.31
N PRO A 225 -30.20 22.86 2.14
CA PRO A 225 -30.66 23.69 3.24
C PRO A 225 -30.96 22.80 4.43
N THR A 226 -30.38 23.10 5.60
CA THR A 226 -30.81 22.52 6.86
C THR A 226 -32.29 22.91 7.01
N GLY A 227 -33.18 21.95 6.79
CA GLY A 227 -34.63 22.14 6.87
C GLY A 227 -34.97 22.72 8.20
N SER A 228 -35.66 23.84 8.14
CA SER A 228 -36.40 24.47 9.23
C SER A 228 -37.40 23.55 9.88
#